data_abe94ca16c5cb67bf1e0c4bc3ee79775
#
_entry.id   abe94ca16c5cb67bf1e0c4bc3ee79775
#
_cell.length_a   1.000
_cell.length_b   1.000
_cell.length_c   1.000
_cell.angle_alpha   90.00
_cell.angle_beta   90.00
_cell.angle_gamma   90.00
#
_symmetry.space_group_name_H-M   'P 1'
#
loop_
_entity.id
_entity.type
_entity.pdbx_description
1 polymer ?
#
loop_
_entity_poly.entity_id
_entity_poly.type
_entity_poly.pdbx_seq_one_letter_code
_entity_poly.pdbx_strand_id
1 'polypeptide(L)'
;MEANNPATDPHIAFNYDVNNFEEGKAKCKEALQDRFGLNKDGSPVFAMVSRMVGMKGFDLVQSVADGLVDRGIELVILGSGESQYENFFSDLCGRHPGRVGTYIGFEPKLSQEIYAGADAFIMPSKSEPCGLAQMVACRYGTPPIIRETGGLRDSIHDCTLGEGNGFTFAGYSAHELLSLIHI
;
A
#
# COMPACT_ATOMS: atom_id res chain seq x y z
N MET A 1 16.27 -12.10 3.47
CA MET A 1 15.01 -12.52 2.82
C MET A 1 14.14 -13.46 3.67
N GLU A 2 14.69 -14.14 4.65
CA GLU A 2 13.91 -14.98 5.59
C GLU A 2 12.95 -14.17 6.48
N ALA A 3 13.29 -12.94 6.81
CA ALA A 3 12.48 -12.07 7.67
C ALA A 3 11.14 -11.59 7.07
N ASN A 4 10.95 -11.69 5.75
CA ASN A 4 9.75 -11.27 5.04
C ASN A 4 9.12 -12.46 4.30
N ASN A 5 8.75 -13.50 5.03
CA ASN A 5 8.14 -14.69 4.46
C ASN A 5 6.74 -14.92 5.08
N PRO A 6 5.65 -14.75 4.34
CA PRO A 6 4.30 -14.92 4.88
C PRO A 6 4.04 -16.31 5.46
N ALA A 7 4.75 -17.35 5.02
CA ALA A 7 4.59 -18.69 5.57
C ALA A 7 5.14 -18.85 7.01
N THR A 8 6.05 -17.98 7.44
CA THR A 8 6.75 -18.09 8.73
C THR A 8 6.80 -16.81 9.54
N ASP A 9 6.23 -15.71 9.04
CA ASP A 9 6.24 -14.41 9.72
C ASP A 9 5.38 -14.47 11.00
N PRO A 10 5.95 -14.25 12.18
CA PRO A 10 5.23 -14.31 13.44
C PRO A 10 4.35 -13.07 13.71
N HIS A 11 4.42 -12.03 12.85
CA HIS A 11 3.76 -10.75 13.07
C HIS A 11 2.45 -10.60 12.29
N ILE A 12 2.17 -11.50 11.35
CA ILE A 12 0.92 -11.47 10.60
C ILE A 12 -0.15 -12.35 11.25
N ALA A 13 -1.42 -12.02 11.04
CA ALA A 13 -2.54 -12.68 11.69
C ALA A 13 -2.71 -14.15 11.27
N PHE A 14 -2.31 -14.49 10.06
CA PHE A 14 -2.40 -15.84 9.52
C PHE A 14 -1.24 -16.10 8.55
N ASN A 15 -0.48 -17.18 8.78
CA ASN A 15 0.60 -17.57 7.87
C ASN A 15 0.04 -18.26 6.63
N TYR A 16 0.60 -17.93 5.47
CA TYR A 16 0.15 -18.48 4.20
C TYR A 16 1.29 -18.68 3.22
N ASP A 17 1.07 -19.60 2.29
CA ASP A 17 1.93 -19.85 1.13
C ASP A 17 1.06 -19.92 -0.15
N VAL A 18 1.62 -20.43 -1.24
CA VAL A 18 0.91 -20.55 -2.53
C VAL A 18 -0.31 -21.47 -2.49
N ASN A 19 -0.40 -22.38 -1.51
CA ASN A 19 -1.48 -23.36 -1.43
C ASN A 19 -2.71 -22.85 -0.69
N ASN A 20 -2.53 -21.87 0.22
CA ASN A 20 -3.61 -21.28 1.02
C ASN A 20 -3.63 -19.75 0.95
N PHE A 21 -3.10 -19.20 -0.13
CA PHE A 21 -2.93 -17.77 -0.35
C PHE A 21 -4.24 -16.97 -0.17
N GLU A 22 -5.32 -17.40 -0.81
CA GLU A 22 -6.60 -16.67 -0.77
C GLU A 22 -7.15 -16.57 0.65
N GLU A 23 -7.17 -17.68 1.39
CA GLU A 23 -7.61 -17.71 2.78
C GLU A 23 -6.69 -16.86 3.67
N GLY A 24 -5.38 -16.99 3.49
CA GLY A 24 -4.38 -16.28 4.27
C GLY A 24 -4.46 -14.77 4.11
N LYS A 25 -4.54 -14.31 2.86
CA LYS A 25 -4.71 -12.87 2.55
C LYS A 25 -6.02 -12.33 3.12
N ALA A 26 -7.13 -13.07 2.98
CA ALA A 26 -8.43 -12.65 3.50
C ALA A 26 -8.40 -12.47 5.03
N LYS A 27 -7.81 -13.40 5.78
CA LYS A 27 -7.67 -13.31 7.24
C LYS A 27 -6.74 -12.17 7.67
N CYS A 28 -5.64 -11.96 6.95
CA CYS A 28 -4.74 -10.84 7.23
C CYS A 28 -5.40 -9.49 6.92
N LYS A 29 -6.19 -9.39 5.86
CA LYS A 29 -6.98 -8.20 5.53
C LYS A 29 -7.99 -7.89 6.62
N GLU A 30 -8.73 -8.89 7.06
CA GLU A 30 -9.71 -8.73 8.14
C GLU A 30 -9.06 -8.21 9.42
N ALA A 31 -7.92 -8.79 9.82
CA ALA A 31 -7.16 -8.34 10.99
C ALA A 31 -6.64 -6.90 10.83
N LEU A 32 -6.18 -6.52 9.64
CA LEU A 32 -5.74 -5.16 9.33
C LEU A 32 -6.90 -4.17 9.42
N GLN A 33 -8.07 -4.53 8.88
CA GLN A 33 -9.28 -3.71 8.98
C GLN A 33 -9.72 -3.53 10.43
N ASP A 34 -9.69 -4.59 11.26
CA ASP A 34 -9.97 -4.50 12.69
C ASP A 34 -8.99 -3.57 13.41
N ARG A 35 -7.71 -3.67 13.09
CA ARG A 35 -6.67 -2.83 13.71
C ARG A 35 -6.87 -1.34 13.47
N PHE A 36 -7.31 -0.96 12.29
CA PHE A 36 -7.53 0.44 11.91
C PHE A 36 -9.00 0.89 12.01
N GLY A 37 -9.90 0.02 12.45
CA GLY A 37 -11.33 0.32 12.52
C GLY A 37 -11.96 0.59 11.16
N LEU A 38 -11.49 -0.11 10.12
CA LEU A 38 -12.01 0.02 8.76
C LEU A 38 -13.27 -0.81 8.58
N ASN A 39 -14.08 -0.45 7.59
CA ASN A 39 -15.29 -1.19 7.24
C ASN A 39 -14.93 -2.55 6.63
N LYS A 40 -15.74 -3.56 6.92
CA LYS A 40 -15.57 -4.90 6.35
C LYS A 40 -16.66 -5.17 5.30
N ASP A 41 -16.79 -4.25 4.35
CA ASP A 41 -17.85 -4.25 3.33
C ASP A 41 -17.40 -4.81 1.98
N GLY A 42 -16.22 -5.42 1.92
CA GLY A 42 -15.63 -5.95 0.69
C GLY A 42 -14.81 -4.94 -0.11
N SER A 43 -14.68 -3.71 0.38
CA SER A 43 -13.84 -2.69 -0.26
C SER A 43 -12.37 -3.12 -0.33
N PRO A 44 -11.64 -2.76 -1.40
CA PRO A 44 -10.21 -3.00 -1.48
C PRO A 44 -9.44 -2.09 -0.51
N VAL A 45 -8.41 -2.64 0.12
CA VAL A 45 -7.50 -1.92 1.01
C VAL A 45 -6.22 -1.59 0.26
N PHE A 46 -5.96 -0.31 0.05
CA PHE A 46 -4.71 0.18 -0.53
C PHE A 46 -3.83 0.74 0.57
N ALA A 47 -2.54 0.46 0.51
CA ALA A 47 -1.63 0.86 1.56
C ALA A 47 -0.36 1.55 1.04
N MET A 48 0.19 2.44 1.87
CA MET A 48 1.50 3.06 1.65
C MET A 48 2.30 3.03 2.95
N VAL A 49 3.51 2.51 2.89
CA VAL A 49 4.45 2.46 4.02
C VAL A 49 5.75 3.11 3.60
N SER A 50 6.04 4.30 4.10
CA SER A 50 7.25 5.03 3.74
C SER A 50 7.50 6.22 4.66
N ARG A 51 8.69 6.82 4.55
CA ARG A 51 8.92 8.15 5.10
C ARG A 51 8.00 9.16 4.41
N MET A 52 7.31 9.99 5.19
CA MET A 52 6.36 10.99 4.68
C MET A 52 7.09 12.22 4.15
N VAL A 53 7.66 12.10 2.97
CA VAL A 53 8.38 13.18 2.25
C VAL A 53 7.91 13.26 0.80
N GLY A 54 8.00 14.44 0.20
CA GLY A 54 7.57 14.66 -1.19
C GLY A 54 8.28 13.75 -2.21
N MET A 55 9.55 13.38 -1.95
CA MET A 55 10.30 12.45 -2.79
C MET A 55 9.64 11.06 -2.92
N LYS A 56 8.90 10.63 -1.90
CA LYS A 56 8.17 9.35 -1.88
C LYS A 56 6.77 9.44 -2.49
N GLY A 57 6.36 10.62 -2.96
CA GLY A 57 5.08 10.82 -3.63
C GLY A 57 3.91 11.09 -2.71
N PHE A 58 4.16 11.49 -1.46
CA PHE A 58 3.08 11.84 -0.52
C PHE A 58 2.24 13.02 -0.98
N ASP A 59 2.82 13.99 -1.68
CA ASP A 59 2.10 15.08 -2.32
C ASP A 59 1.12 14.58 -3.40
N LEU A 60 1.51 13.56 -4.16
CA LEU A 60 0.66 12.95 -5.16
C LEU A 60 -0.51 12.17 -4.50
N VAL A 61 -0.21 11.32 -3.52
CA VAL A 61 -1.24 10.58 -2.77
C VAL A 61 -2.19 11.54 -2.06
N GLN A 62 -1.68 12.62 -1.45
CA GLN A 62 -2.49 13.66 -0.83
C GLN A 62 -3.50 14.25 -1.82
N SER A 63 -3.10 14.50 -3.05
CA SER A 63 -3.96 15.11 -4.07
C SER A 63 -5.09 14.19 -4.56
N VAL A 64 -4.96 12.88 -4.38
CA VAL A 64 -5.94 11.88 -4.85
C VAL A 64 -6.68 11.17 -3.72
N ALA A 65 -6.29 11.36 -2.47
CA ALA A 65 -6.76 10.57 -1.34
C ALA A 65 -8.28 10.59 -1.14
N ASP A 66 -8.90 11.77 -1.14
CA ASP A 66 -10.36 11.89 -1.05
C ASP A 66 -11.04 11.19 -2.24
N GLY A 67 -10.50 11.36 -3.46
CA GLY A 67 -11.01 10.70 -4.65
C GLY A 67 -10.88 9.17 -4.64
N LEU A 68 -9.90 8.60 -3.95
CA LEU A 68 -9.78 7.16 -3.71
C LEU A 68 -10.88 6.67 -2.78
N VAL A 69 -11.07 7.36 -1.67
CA VAL A 69 -12.11 7.02 -0.68
C VAL A 69 -13.51 7.13 -1.29
N ASP A 70 -13.78 8.17 -2.08
CA ASP A 70 -15.06 8.35 -2.77
C ASP A 70 -15.36 7.22 -3.76
N ARG A 71 -14.33 6.52 -4.25
CA ARG A 71 -14.47 5.33 -5.11
C ARG A 71 -14.59 4.02 -4.33
N GLY A 72 -14.72 4.09 -3.02
CA GLY A 72 -14.91 2.92 -2.17
C GLY A 72 -13.61 2.21 -1.80
N ILE A 73 -12.45 2.86 -1.91
CA ILE A 73 -11.18 2.31 -1.48
C ILE A 73 -10.95 2.63 -0.01
N GLU A 74 -10.51 1.65 0.75
CA GLU A 74 -9.96 1.84 2.08
C GLU A 74 -8.47 2.15 1.97
N LEU A 75 -8.00 3.17 2.68
CA LEU A 75 -6.61 3.63 2.60
C LEU A 75 -5.90 3.46 3.94
N VAL A 76 -4.76 2.78 3.94
CA VAL A 76 -3.91 2.59 5.12
C VAL A 76 -2.55 3.24 4.89
N ILE A 77 -2.18 4.18 5.75
CA ILE A 77 -0.92 4.94 5.67
C ILE A 77 -0.09 4.72 6.93
N LEU A 78 1.14 4.28 6.75
CA LEU A 78 2.13 4.15 7.82
C LEU A 78 3.39 4.91 7.46
N GLY A 79 3.82 5.81 8.33
CA GLY A 79 5.09 6.53 8.17
C GLY A 79 5.19 7.75 9.06
N SER A 80 6.30 8.46 8.93
CA SER A 80 6.53 9.75 9.56
C SER A 80 7.49 10.59 8.71
N GLY A 81 7.48 11.90 8.88
CA GLY A 81 8.37 12.78 8.15
C GLY A 81 7.98 14.25 8.20
N GLU A 82 7.59 14.83 7.07
CA GLU A 82 7.19 16.24 7.00
C GLU A 82 5.81 16.44 7.63
N SER A 83 5.71 17.39 8.57
CA SER A 83 4.48 17.65 9.35
C SER A 83 3.26 17.96 8.48
N GLN A 84 3.45 18.54 7.29
CA GLN A 84 2.34 18.79 6.37
C GLN A 84 1.63 17.50 5.96
N TYR A 85 2.36 16.41 5.70
CA TYR A 85 1.79 15.12 5.35
C TYR A 85 1.23 14.39 6.57
N GLU A 86 1.96 14.40 7.69
CA GLU A 86 1.47 13.82 8.94
C GLU A 86 0.13 14.40 9.36
N ASN A 87 0.01 15.72 9.32
CA ASN A 87 -1.24 16.43 9.66
C ASN A 87 -2.35 16.10 8.66
N PHE A 88 -2.05 16.12 7.35
CA PHE A 88 -3.04 15.82 6.32
C PHE A 88 -3.63 14.42 6.48
N PHE A 89 -2.80 13.39 6.62
CA PHE A 89 -3.29 12.01 6.71
C PHE A 89 -3.96 11.71 8.05
N SER A 90 -3.54 12.37 9.12
CA SER A 90 -4.27 12.31 10.41
C SER A 90 -5.66 12.95 10.31
N ASP A 91 -5.77 14.10 9.64
CA ASP A 91 -7.05 14.77 9.38
C ASP A 91 -7.94 13.94 8.43
N LEU A 92 -7.36 13.37 7.38
CA LEU A 92 -8.07 12.50 6.44
C LEU A 92 -8.70 11.30 7.15
N CYS A 93 -7.97 10.68 8.08
CA CYS A 93 -8.49 9.59 8.92
C CYS A 93 -9.72 10.04 9.72
N GLY A 94 -9.68 11.25 10.31
CA GLY A 94 -10.79 11.84 11.05
C GLY A 94 -12.00 12.18 10.17
N ARG A 95 -11.77 12.61 8.92
CA ARG A 95 -12.84 12.97 7.96
C ARG A 95 -13.54 11.74 7.35
N HIS A 96 -12.82 10.62 7.26
CA HIS A 96 -13.33 9.39 6.63
C HIS A 96 -13.25 8.18 7.59
N PRO A 97 -14.00 8.20 8.72
CA PRO A 97 -13.98 7.10 9.67
C PRO A 97 -14.46 5.80 8.99
N GLY A 98 -13.77 4.70 9.28
CA GLY A 98 -14.04 3.41 8.65
C GLY A 98 -13.50 3.25 7.22
N ARG A 99 -12.85 4.26 6.66
CA ARG A 99 -12.28 4.23 5.30
C ARG A 99 -10.78 4.51 5.25
N VAL A 100 -10.28 5.27 6.22
CA VAL A 100 -8.86 5.64 6.28
C VAL A 100 -8.29 5.28 7.63
N GLY A 101 -7.17 4.57 7.62
CA GLY A 101 -6.34 4.29 8.79
C GLY A 101 -4.96 4.90 8.63
N THR A 102 -4.51 5.64 9.63
CA THR A 102 -3.20 6.30 9.60
C THR A 102 -2.44 6.00 10.89
N TYR A 103 -1.17 5.61 10.74
CA TYR A 103 -0.24 5.48 11.85
C TYR A 103 0.99 6.37 11.59
N ILE A 104 1.14 7.41 12.41
CA ILE A 104 2.30 8.30 12.32
C ILE A 104 3.42 7.74 13.19
N GLY A 105 4.46 7.23 12.56
CA GLY A 105 5.59 6.62 13.25
C GLY A 105 6.33 5.58 12.41
N PHE A 106 7.25 4.88 13.07
CA PHE A 106 7.99 3.75 12.52
C PHE A 106 7.66 2.49 13.32
N GLU A 107 6.96 1.54 12.70
CA GLU A 107 6.54 0.29 13.34
C GLU A 107 6.73 -0.89 12.36
N PRO A 108 7.88 -1.60 12.44
CA PRO A 108 8.20 -2.69 11.52
C PRO A 108 7.18 -3.84 11.52
N LYS A 109 6.63 -4.19 12.69
CA LYS A 109 5.63 -5.26 12.78
C LYS A 109 4.34 -4.87 12.08
N LEU A 110 3.89 -3.64 12.28
CA LEU A 110 2.71 -3.13 11.58
C LEU A 110 2.95 -3.05 10.07
N SER A 111 4.16 -2.76 9.61
CA SER A 111 4.49 -2.82 8.18
C SER A 111 4.24 -4.21 7.59
N GLN A 112 4.60 -5.28 8.31
CA GLN A 112 4.36 -6.66 7.87
C GLN A 112 2.87 -7.01 7.85
N GLU A 113 2.10 -6.58 8.85
CA GLU A 113 0.64 -6.71 8.87
C GLU A 113 0.01 -6.01 7.66
N ILE A 114 0.51 -4.80 7.31
CA ILE A 114 0.04 -4.04 6.15
C ILE A 114 0.37 -4.76 4.84
N TYR A 115 1.61 -5.23 4.66
CA TYR A 115 1.96 -6.00 3.46
C TYR A 115 1.12 -7.25 3.30
N ALA A 116 0.82 -7.95 4.40
CA ALA A 116 0.01 -9.16 4.36
C ALA A 116 -1.48 -8.87 4.11
N GLY A 117 -2.02 -7.79 4.67
CA GLY A 117 -3.46 -7.51 4.67
C GLY A 117 -3.95 -6.59 3.55
N ALA A 118 -3.09 -5.80 2.93
CA ALA A 118 -3.49 -4.91 1.85
C ALA A 118 -3.77 -5.66 0.53
N ASP A 119 -4.66 -5.12 -0.29
CA ASP A 119 -4.94 -5.61 -1.64
C ASP A 119 -4.00 -5.01 -2.68
N ALA A 120 -3.51 -3.78 -2.45
CA ALA A 120 -2.50 -3.14 -3.28
C ALA A 120 -1.57 -2.24 -2.44
N PHE A 121 -0.36 -2.03 -2.94
CA PHE A 121 0.68 -1.25 -2.26
C PHE A 121 1.13 -0.08 -3.14
N ILE A 122 0.95 1.16 -2.68
CA ILE A 122 1.20 2.37 -3.48
C ILE A 122 2.61 2.88 -3.26
N MET A 123 3.39 3.05 -4.34
CA MET A 123 4.73 3.63 -4.34
C MET A 123 4.91 4.64 -5.49
N PRO A 124 4.33 5.84 -5.42
CA PRO A 124 4.35 6.82 -6.50
C PRO A 124 5.57 7.75 -6.41
N SER A 125 6.72 7.21 -6.10
CA SER A 125 7.94 7.98 -5.83
C SER A 125 8.38 8.85 -7.01
N LYS A 126 8.84 10.06 -6.72
CA LYS A 126 9.53 10.94 -7.71
C LYS A 126 10.86 10.32 -8.15
N SER A 127 11.56 9.72 -7.20
CA SER A 127 12.81 9.01 -7.46
C SER A 127 12.96 7.89 -6.44
N GLU A 128 13.34 6.71 -6.91
CA GLU A 128 13.60 5.54 -6.08
C GLU A 128 14.78 4.75 -6.68
N PRO A 129 16.00 5.00 -6.19
CA PRO A 129 17.20 4.39 -6.79
C PRO A 129 17.17 2.85 -6.77
N CYS A 130 16.65 2.25 -5.72
CA CYS A 130 16.57 0.82 -5.56
C CYS A 130 15.15 0.36 -5.22
N GLY A 131 14.64 0.79 -4.06
CA GLY A 131 13.39 0.32 -3.50
C GLY A 131 13.46 -1.13 -3.00
N LEU A 132 12.95 -1.38 -1.81
CA LEU A 132 12.80 -2.73 -1.26
C LEU A 132 11.34 -3.04 -0.97
N ALA A 133 10.55 -2.01 -0.63
CA ALA A 133 9.17 -2.18 -0.21
C ALA A 133 8.29 -2.84 -1.27
N GLN A 134 8.48 -2.53 -2.56
CA GLN A 134 7.75 -3.19 -3.65
C GLN A 134 8.04 -4.68 -3.74
N MET A 135 9.30 -5.09 -3.51
CA MET A 135 9.67 -6.50 -3.51
C MET A 135 9.10 -7.23 -2.30
N VAL A 136 9.06 -6.57 -1.14
CA VAL A 136 8.41 -7.11 0.06
C VAL A 136 6.91 -7.25 -0.20
N ALA A 137 6.25 -6.23 -0.74
CA ALA A 137 4.82 -6.30 -1.09
C ALA A 137 4.52 -7.49 -2.02
N CYS A 138 5.30 -7.67 -3.10
CA CYS A 138 5.19 -8.84 -3.98
C CYS A 138 5.38 -10.16 -3.22
N ARG A 139 6.32 -10.23 -2.27
CA ARG A 139 6.56 -11.43 -1.48
C ARG A 139 5.36 -11.81 -0.62
N TYR A 140 4.58 -10.83 -0.14
CA TYR A 140 3.32 -11.05 0.58
C TYR A 140 2.11 -11.19 -0.36
N GLY A 141 2.32 -11.21 -1.69
CA GLY A 141 1.25 -11.32 -2.67
C GLY A 141 0.39 -10.06 -2.77
N THR A 142 0.95 -8.91 -2.45
CA THR A 142 0.30 -7.61 -2.54
C THR A 142 0.89 -6.86 -3.74
N PRO A 143 0.15 -6.73 -4.85
CA PRO A 143 0.66 -6.10 -6.05
C PRO A 143 0.98 -4.62 -5.79
N PRO A 144 2.19 -4.15 -6.13
CA PRO A 144 2.52 -2.74 -6.03
C PRO A 144 1.97 -1.93 -7.21
N ILE A 145 1.55 -0.71 -6.90
CA ILE A 145 1.23 0.34 -7.87
C ILE A 145 2.38 1.34 -7.82
N ILE A 146 3.20 1.38 -8.84
CA ILE A 146 4.44 2.15 -8.83
C ILE A 146 4.49 3.18 -9.96
N ARG A 147 5.23 4.27 -9.72
CA ARG A 147 5.69 5.11 -10.81
C ARG A 147 6.98 4.53 -11.40
N GLU A 148 7.09 4.54 -12.73
CA GLU A 148 8.24 4.02 -13.48
C GLU A 148 9.49 4.88 -13.27
N THR A 149 10.23 4.61 -12.19
CA THR A 149 11.47 5.33 -11.89
C THR A 149 12.48 4.41 -11.19
N GLY A 150 13.75 4.49 -11.58
CA GLY A 150 14.86 3.76 -10.96
C GLY A 150 14.56 2.27 -10.74
N GLY A 151 14.91 1.76 -9.57
CA GLY A 151 14.72 0.35 -9.22
C GLY A 151 13.26 -0.14 -9.19
N LEU A 152 12.27 0.75 -9.12
CA LEU A 152 10.87 0.37 -9.25
C LEU A 152 10.58 -0.14 -10.66
N ARG A 153 11.01 0.60 -11.69
CA ARG A 153 10.86 0.20 -13.09
C ARG A 153 11.59 -1.10 -13.41
N ASP A 154 12.73 -1.35 -12.76
CA ASP A 154 13.53 -2.55 -13.01
C ASP A 154 12.91 -3.81 -12.38
N SER A 155 12.12 -3.66 -11.33
CA SER A 155 11.59 -4.77 -10.51
C SER A 155 10.09 -5.05 -10.70
N ILE A 156 9.32 -4.07 -11.21
CA ILE A 156 7.87 -4.21 -11.39
C ILE A 156 7.51 -4.11 -12.86
N HIS A 157 6.78 -5.13 -13.31
CA HIS A 157 6.25 -5.25 -14.67
C HIS A 157 4.73 -5.16 -14.63
N ASP A 158 4.16 -4.42 -15.56
CA ASP A 158 2.74 -4.12 -15.60
C ASP A 158 1.91 -5.35 -15.97
N CYS A 159 0.98 -5.73 -15.09
CA CYS A 159 0.05 -6.85 -15.31
C CYS A 159 -0.94 -6.60 -16.46
N THR A 160 -1.19 -5.33 -16.84
CA THR A 160 -2.12 -5.02 -17.94
C THR A 160 -1.55 -5.33 -19.31
N LEU A 161 -0.23 -5.48 -19.41
CA LEU A 161 0.50 -5.79 -20.65
C LEU A 161 0.80 -7.28 -20.84
N GLY A 162 0.40 -8.15 -19.92
CA GLY A 162 0.66 -9.59 -19.94
C GLY A 162 1.08 -10.15 -18.59
N GLU A 163 2.09 -11.02 -18.58
CA GLU A 163 2.65 -11.53 -17.33
C GLU A 163 3.39 -10.43 -16.58
N GLY A 164 2.85 -10.01 -15.42
CA GLY A 164 3.40 -8.95 -14.59
C GLY A 164 3.31 -9.28 -13.09
N ASN A 165 3.77 -8.35 -12.27
CA ASN A 165 3.77 -8.46 -10.81
C ASN A 165 3.26 -7.20 -10.09
N GLY A 166 2.72 -6.24 -10.83
CA GLY A 166 2.16 -5.01 -10.29
C GLY A 166 1.57 -4.13 -11.38
N PHE A 167 1.37 -2.87 -11.08
CA PHE A 167 0.81 -1.87 -11.99
C PHE A 167 1.74 -0.66 -12.08
N THR A 168 1.91 -0.10 -13.28
CA THR A 168 2.87 0.98 -13.50
C THR A 168 2.25 2.19 -14.18
N PHE A 169 2.77 3.38 -13.86
CA PHE A 169 2.45 4.63 -14.56
C PHE A 169 3.71 5.47 -14.76
N ALA A 170 3.78 6.24 -15.84
CA ALA A 170 4.99 6.93 -16.24
C ALA A 170 5.07 8.36 -15.70
N GLY A 171 4.03 9.15 -15.88
CA GLY A 171 4.00 10.57 -15.52
C GLY A 171 3.74 10.78 -14.03
N TYR A 172 4.37 11.79 -13.46
CA TYR A 172 4.10 12.18 -12.07
C TYR A 172 2.82 13.03 -12.01
N SER A 173 1.67 12.38 -12.12
CA SER A 173 0.37 13.05 -12.13
C SER A 173 -0.71 12.29 -11.38
N ALA A 174 -1.61 13.04 -10.73
CA ALA A 174 -2.78 12.51 -10.05
C ALA A 174 -3.70 11.73 -11.01
N HIS A 175 -3.83 12.21 -12.25
CA HIS A 175 -4.65 11.57 -13.27
C HIS A 175 -4.16 10.17 -13.61
N GLU A 176 -2.86 9.99 -13.82
CA GLU A 176 -2.27 8.70 -14.15
C GLU A 176 -2.40 7.72 -12.98
N LEU A 177 -2.13 8.17 -11.74
CA LEU A 177 -2.32 7.33 -10.56
C LEU A 177 -3.78 6.89 -10.41
N LEU A 178 -4.74 7.81 -10.57
CA LEU A 178 -6.17 7.49 -10.48
C LEU A 178 -6.64 6.58 -11.61
N SER A 179 -6.07 6.70 -12.82
CA SER A 179 -6.50 5.88 -13.97
C SER A 179 -6.18 4.40 -13.78
N LEU A 180 -5.07 4.08 -13.08
CA LEU A 180 -4.73 2.69 -12.75
C LEU A 180 -5.69 2.03 -11.76
N ILE A 181 -6.35 2.84 -10.96
CA ILE A 181 -7.24 2.36 -9.89
C ILE A 181 -8.65 2.05 -10.42
N HIS A 182 -8.91 2.36 -11.68
CA HIS A 182 -10.17 2.04 -12.38
C HIS A 182 -10.14 0.71 -13.14
N ILE A 183 -9.03 -0.01 -13.09
CA ILE A 183 -8.88 -1.33 -13.68
C ILE A 183 -9.24 -2.38 -12.64
#